data_dabce94684fa6107e53307c8ba0b8f05
#
_entry.id   dabce94684fa6107e53307c8ba0b8f05
#
_cell.length_a   1.000
_cell.length_b   1.000
_cell.length_c   1.000
_cell.angle_alpha   90.00
_cell.angle_beta   90.00
_cell.angle_gamma   90.00
#
_symmetry.space_group_name_H-M   'P 1'
#
loop_
_entity.id
_entity.type
_entity.pdbx_description
1 polymer ?
#
loop_
_entity_poly.entity_id
_entity_poly.type
_entity_poly.pdbx_seq_one_letter_code
_entity_poly.pdbx_strand_id
1 'polypeptide(L)'
;DCYRCLIQWGINSAGNNGSEGESGWYAFPVNFNSACFALFCGLRNTDTNNPTKYDSEVQPRNWTTSKFNVYKQDYGGDPWFGSFIWFAIGR
;
A
#
# COMPACT_ATOMS: atom_id res chain seq x y z
N ASP A 1 19.73 6.90 -11.90
CA ASP A 1 19.78 6.40 -13.24
C ASP A 1 18.96 5.12 -13.37
N CYS A 2 17.86 5.18 -14.09
CA CYS A 2 16.89 4.11 -14.16
C CYS A 2 16.77 3.52 -15.55
N TYR A 3 17.87 3.20 -16.14
CA TYR A 3 17.87 2.46 -17.39
C TYR A 3 17.24 1.08 -17.17
N ARG A 4 16.19 0.78 -17.91
CA ARG A 4 15.39 -0.43 -17.78
C ARG A 4 14.61 -0.52 -16.46
N CYS A 5 14.18 0.58 -15.94
CA CYS A 5 13.29 0.55 -14.80
C CYS A 5 11.96 -0.09 -15.16
N LEU A 6 11.45 -0.86 -14.20
CA LEU A 6 10.09 -1.36 -14.21
C LEU A 6 9.29 -0.56 -13.20
N ILE A 7 8.18 0.01 -13.67
CA ILE A 7 7.25 0.76 -12.83
C ILE A 7 5.95 -0.01 -12.79
N GLN A 8 5.45 -0.22 -11.59
CA GLN A 8 4.20 -0.94 -11.38
C GLN A 8 3.32 -0.15 -10.43
N TRP A 9 2.00 -0.32 -10.56
CA TRP A 9 1.04 0.30 -9.66
C TRP A 9 -0.21 -0.57 -9.58
N GLY A 10 -0.99 -0.33 -8.56
CA GLY A 10 -2.24 -1.06 -8.37
C GLY A 10 -3.08 -0.51 -7.24
N ILE A 11 -4.20 -1.16 -7.05
CA ILE A 11 -5.13 -0.90 -5.97
C ILE A 11 -5.40 -2.22 -5.29
N ASN A 12 -5.26 -2.25 -3.97
CA ASN A 12 -5.53 -3.44 -3.17
C ASN A 12 -6.39 -3.08 -1.98
N SER A 13 -7.10 -4.07 -1.44
CA SER A 13 -7.85 -3.90 -0.21
C SER A 13 -6.94 -4.05 1.00
N ALA A 14 -7.07 -3.14 1.94
CA ALA A 14 -6.41 -3.25 3.25
C ALA A 14 -7.37 -3.77 4.33
N GLY A 15 -8.60 -4.09 3.94
CA GLY A 15 -9.67 -4.42 4.87
C GLY A 15 -10.49 -3.20 5.24
N ASN A 16 -11.76 -3.39 5.51
CA ASN A 16 -12.67 -2.28 5.75
C ASN A 16 -12.57 -1.73 7.17
N ASN A 17 -12.40 -2.61 8.10
CA ASN A 17 -12.25 -2.24 9.50
C ASN A 17 -11.23 -3.19 10.04
N GLY A 18 -10.22 -2.74 10.52
CA GLY A 18 -9.21 -3.62 11.02
C GLY A 18 -8.44 -2.94 12.11
N SER A 19 -7.80 -3.73 12.86
CA SER A 19 -6.86 -3.23 13.83
C SER A 19 -5.68 -2.62 13.11
N GLU A 20 -5.10 -1.62 13.72
CA GLU A 20 -3.76 -1.19 13.38
C GLU A 20 -2.82 -2.39 13.36
N GLY A 21 -1.89 -2.40 12.44
CA GLY A 21 -0.92 -3.47 12.38
C GLY A 21 -0.41 -3.75 10.98
N GLU A 22 0.45 -4.72 10.92
CA GLU A 22 1.06 -5.16 9.68
C GLU A 22 0.08 -6.00 8.88
N SER A 23 0.04 -5.77 7.57
CA SER A 23 -0.80 -6.56 6.67
C SER A 23 -0.16 -7.91 6.33
N GLY A 24 -0.93 -8.77 5.66
CA GLY A 24 -0.37 -9.86 4.90
C GLY A 24 0.41 -9.37 3.68
N TRP A 25 0.88 -10.30 2.88
CA TRP A 25 1.67 -9.98 1.69
C TRP A 25 0.80 -9.82 0.46
N TYR A 26 1.19 -8.87 -0.38
CA TYR A 26 0.59 -8.63 -1.70
C TYR A 26 1.63 -8.92 -2.76
N ALA A 27 1.26 -9.68 -3.78
CA ALA A 27 2.18 -9.98 -4.88
C ALA A 27 2.24 -8.79 -5.84
N PHE A 28 3.43 -8.48 -6.34
CA PHE A 28 3.54 -7.59 -7.49
C PHE A 28 2.97 -8.28 -8.73
N PRO A 29 2.31 -7.57 -9.63
CA PRO A 29 1.85 -8.16 -10.90
C PRO A 29 2.98 -8.79 -11.71
N VAL A 30 4.16 -8.20 -11.67
CA VAL A 30 5.36 -8.69 -12.32
C VAL A 30 6.50 -8.64 -11.32
N ASN A 31 7.30 -9.69 -11.24
CA ASN A 31 8.46 -9.68 -10.38
C ASN A 31 9.52 -8.72 -10.92
N PHE A 32 10.15 -7.98 -10.01
CA PHE A 32 11.38 -7.28 -10.35
C PHE A 32 12.52 -8.30 -10.51
N ASN A 33 13.40 -8.08 -11.48
CA ASN A 33 14.53 -9.00 -11.69
C ASN A 33 15.60 -8.86 -10.61
N SER A 34 15.91 -7.63 -10.25
CA SER A 34 17.03 -7.35 -9.34
C SER A 34 16.59 -6.82 -8.01
N ALA A 35 15.75 -5.79 -8.03
CA ALA A 35 15.34 -5.12 -6.79
C ALA A 35 14.10 -4.27 -7.02
N CYS A 36 13.30 -4.13 -5.99
CA CYS A 36 12.35 -3.04 -5.86
C CYS A 36 13.04 -1.93 -5.07
N PHE A 37 13.20 -0.77 -5.68
CA PHE A 37 13.94 0.34 -5.07
C PHE A 37 13.08 1.15 -4.11
N ALA A 38 11.81 1.33 -4.45
CA ALA A 38 10.90 2.15 -3.66
C ALA A 38 9.47 1.69 -3.85
N LEU A 39 8.70 1.82 -2.78
CA LEU A 39 7.28 1.53 -2.73
C LEU A 39 6.57 2.69 -2.06
N PHE A 40 5.52 3.19 -2.70
CA PHE A 40 4.66 4.23 -2.17
C PHE A 40 3.25 3.70 -2.03
N CYS A 41 2.57 4.06 -0.96
CA CYS A 41 1.19 3.67 -0.70
C CYS A 41 0.40 4.86 -0.23
N GLY A 42 -0.91 4.84 -0.51
CA GLY A 42 -1.83 5.84 0.01
C GLY A 42 -3.23 5.29 0.08
N LEU A 43 -3.94 5.63 1.13
CA LEU A 43 -5.34 5.26 1.24
C LEU A 43 -6.16 5.95 0.17
N ARG A 44 -7.13 5.22 -0.35
CA ARG A 44 -8.15 5.80 -1.21
C ARG A 44 -9.37 6.13 -0.36
N ASN A 45 -9.64 7.40 -0.20
CA ASN A 45 -10.82 7.84 0.55
C ASN A 45 -12.01 7.87 -0.39
N THR A 46 -12.89 6.88 -0.23
CA THR A 46 -14.07 6.72 -1.09
C THR A 46 -15.36 7.12 -0.40
N ASP A 47 -15.32 7.64 0.82
CA ASP A 47 -16.52 7.99 1.54
C ASP A 47 -17.07 9.33 1.07
N THR A 48 -18.23 9.29 0.45
CA THR A 48 -18.87 10.50 -0.09
C THR A 48 -19.64 11.28 0.96
N ASN A 49 -19.96 10.65 2.08
CA ASN A 49 -20.78 11.29 3.14
C ASN A 49 -19.95 11.77 4.31
N ASN A 50 -18.91 11.04 4.64
CA ASN A 50 -18.09 11.35 5.81
C ASN A 50 -16.61 11.07 5.50
N PRO A 51 -15.96 11.92 4.70
CA PRO A 51 -14.55 11.69 4.34
C PRO A 51 -13.60 11.79 5.51
N THR A 52 -14.04 12.38 6.63
CA THR A 52 -13.19 12.54 7.81
C THR A 52 -13.00 11.27 8.61
N LYS A 53 -13.74 10.21 8.32
CA LYS A 53 -13.56 8.96 9.05
C LYS A 53 -12.27 8.22 8.66
N TYR A 54 -11.62 8.62 7.58
CA TYR A 54 -10.35 8.06 7.18
C TYR A 54 -9.19 8.70 7.94
N ASP A 55 -9.26 8.64 9.26
CA ASP A 55 -8.21 9.16 10.12
C ASP A 55 -7.14 8.08 10.34
N SER A 56 -6.62 7.60 9.23
CA SER A 56 -5.72 6.46 9.18
C SER A 56 -4.86 6.55 7.91
N GLU A 57 -3.87 5.70 7.83
CA GLU A 57 -3.05 5.63 6.61
C GLU A 57 -2.49 4.22 6.44
N VAL A 58 -2.09 3.92 5.21
CA VAL A 58 -1.40 2.70 4.85
C VAL A 58 0.02 3.07 4.46
N GLN A 59 0.99 2.52 5.16
CA GLN A 59 2.41 2.85 4.99
C GLN A 59 3.13 1.67 4.33
N PRO A 60 4.05 1.92 3.38
CA PRO A 60 4.89 0.84 2.89
C PRO A 60 5.76 0.30 4.02
N ARG A 61 5.87 -1.03 4.11
CA ARG A 61 6.56 -1.67 5.23
C ARG A 61 7.76 -2.48 4.77
N ASN A 62 7.51 -3.59 4.10
CA ASN A 62 8.57 -4.47 3.61
C ASN A 62 8.30 -4.83 2.17
N TRP A 63 9.36 -5.05 1.42
CA TRP A 63 9.21 -5.53 0.05
C TRP A 63 10.41 -6.38 -0.38
N THR A 64 10.12 -7.27 -1.31
CA THR A 64 11.10 -8.09 -2.01
C THR A 64 10.97 -7.82 -3.50
N THR A 65 11.57 -8.64 -4.32
CA THR A 65 11.39 -8.54 -5.78
C THR A 65 10.01 -9.02 -6.24
N SER A 66 9.29 -9.75 -5.40
CA SER A 66 8.03 -10.39 -5.81
C SER A 66 6.80 -9.93 -5.03
N LYS A 67 6.97 -9.35 -3.86
CA LYS A 67 5.85 -9.03 -2.97
C LYS A 67 6.18 -7.89 -2.02
N PHE A 68 5.14 -7.35 -1.45
CA PHE A 68 5.25 -6.28 -0.45
C PHE A 68 4.18 -6.44 0.63
N ASN A 69 4.40 -5.80 1.76
CA ASN A 69 3.36 -5.61 2.75
C ASN A 69 3.34 -4.17 3.22
N VAL A 70 2.31 -3.84 3.96
CA VAL A 70 2.07 -2.48 4.44
C VAL A 70 1.80 -2.51 5.94
N TYR A 71 1.96 -1.36 6.57
CA TYR A 71 1.53 -1.15 7.94
C TYR A 71 0.29 -0.26 7.93
N LYS A 72 -0.74 -0.69 8.64
CA LYS A 72 -2.00 0.04 8.78
C LYS A 72 -1.92 0.87 10.06
N GLN A 73 -1.87 2.17 9.91
CA GLN A 73 -1.72 3.10 11.02
C GLN A 73 -3.03 3.82 11.28
N ASP A 74 -3.51 3.75 12.51
CA ASP A 74 -4.70 4.45 12.95
C ASP A 74 -4.31 5.62 13.84
N TYR A 75 -4.71 6.82 13.44
CA TYR A 75 -4.41 8.04 14.18
C TYR A 75 -5.58 8.54 15.02
N GLY A 76 -6.80 8.10 14.73
CA GLY A 76 -7.99 8.68 15.33
C GLY A 76 -8.85 7.73 16.13
N GLY A 77 -8.46 6.47 16.26
CA GLY A 77 -9.25 5.50 16.99
C GLY A 77 -10.47 4.97 16.25
N ASP A 78 -10.57 5.26 14.96
CA ASP A 78 -11.62 4.76 14.08
C ASP A 78 -10.94 4.10 12.87
N PRO A 79 -10.45 2.88 13.02
CA PRO A 79 -9.57 2.25 12.02
C PRO A 79 -10.35 1.84 10.78
N TRP A 80 -10.38 2.73 9.82
CA TRP A 80 -11.00 2.50 8.53
C TRP A 80 -9.93 2.56 7.45
N PHE A 81 -9.62 1.43 6.84
CA PHE A 81 -8.54 1.34 5.88
C PHE A 81 -9.00 1.18 4.44
N GLY A 82 -10.10 0.46 4.19
CA GLY A 82 -10.65 0.31 2.86
C GLY A 82 -9.62 -0.19 1.85
N SER A 83 -9.56 0.47 0.71
CA SER A 83 -8.57 0.18 -0.32
C SER A 83 -7.44 1.20 -0.30
N PHE A 84 -6.30 0.79 -0.83
CA PHE A 84 -5.16 1.67 -0.99
C PHE A 84 -4.58 1.55 -2.38
N ILE A 85 -3.97 2.61 -2.84
CA ILE A 85 -3.20 2.62 -4.08
C ILE A 85 -1.72 2.45 -3.73
N TRP A 86 -0.99 1.84 -4.64
CA TRP A 86 0.44 1.68 -4.47
C TRP A 86 1.16 1.90 -5.80
N PHE A 87 2.41 2.25 -5.68
CA PHE A 87 3.30 2.50 -6.81
C PHE A 87 4.68 1.99 -6.42
N ALA A 88 5.28 1.20 -7.30
CA ALA A 88 6.59 0.64 -7.05
C ALA A 88 7.49 0.84 -8.26
N ILE A 89 8.75 1.09 -7.99
CA ILE A 89 9.76 1.25 -9.02
C ILE A 89 10.95 0.37 -8.68
N GLY A 90 11.46 -0.31 -9.68
CA GLY A 90 12.60 -1.20 -9.52
C GLY A 90 13.16 -1.63 -10.85
N ARG A 91 13.79 -2.76 -10.84
CA ARG A 91 14.52 -3.21 -12.01
C ARG A 91 14.68 -4.73 -12.02
#